data_e88912dba523a8d3d4221e5f06ff1a21
#
_entry.id   e88912dba523a8d3d4221e5f06ff1a21
#
_cell.length_a   1.000
_cell.length_b   1.000
_cell.length_c   1.000
_cell.angle_alpha   90.00
_cell.angle_beta   90.00
_cell.angle_gamma   90.00
#
_symmetry.space_group_name_H-M   'P 1'
#
loop_
_entity.id
_entity.type
_entity.pdbx_description
1 polymer ?
#
loop_
_entity_poly.entity_id
_entity_poly.type
_entity_poly.pdbx_seq_one_letter_code
_entity_poly.pdbx_strand_id
1 'polypeptide(L)'
;NLSYTVVKAPTDGVVGTLPYRVGALVSASIPQPLTTVSDNSEMYVYFSMTENQLLALTRQYGSIAETLKSMPGVQLQLSDGSTYDQTGRVESISGVIDTSTGSVSLRAAFPNPNGLLHSGGAGNIILPSIYKDCIAVPQAATFELQDKVYVYKVVDGKAASAMIDVEKISNGREYIARAGLVPGDVIVAEGVGLLREGTPIVPKGQAAAAAAAAPATDESAAQTQTEKEE
;
A
#
# COMPACT_ATOMS: atom_id res chain seq x y z
N ASN A 1 -36.37 -48.86 -5.77
CA ASN A 1 -35.33 -47.89 -6.17
C ASN A 1 -34.41 -47.53 -4.98
N LEU A 2 -33.38 -48.34 -4.75
CA LEU A 2 -32.41 -48.12 -3.67
C LEU A 2 -31.47 -46.91 -3.89
N SER A 3 -31.45 -46.36 -5.11
CA SER A 3 -30.57 -45.22 -5.46
C SER A 3 -30.93 -43.92 -4.70
N TYR A 4 -32.18 -43.79 -4.24
CA TYR A 4 -32.60 -42.60 -3.46
C TYR A 4 -32.35 -42.73 -1.96
N THR A 5 -31.83 -43.85 -1.49
CA THR A 5 -31.52 -44.05 -0.06
C THR A 5 -30.14 -43.56 0.32
N VAL A 6 -29.31 -43.25 -0.70
CA VAL A 6 -27.96 -42.71 -0.49
C VAL A 6 -27.87 -41.36 -1.18
N VAL A 7 -27.80 -40.31 -0.37
CA VAL A 7 -27.61 -38.93 -0.86
C VAL A 7 -26.11 -38.63 -0.88
N LYS A 8 -25.60 -38.36 -2.07
CA LYS A 8 -24.18 -37.99 -2.29
C LYS A 8 -24.08 -36.49 -2.57
N ALA A 9 -22.97 -35.90 -2.17
CA ALA A 9 -22.64 -34.53 -2.54
C ALA A 9 -22.42 -34.44 -4.08
N PRO A 10 -22.93 -33.44 -4.76
CA PRO A 10 -22.73 -33.24 -6.21
C PRO A 10 -21.34 -32.70 -6.55
N THR A 11 -20.62 -32.17 -5.59
CA THR A 11 -19.29 -31.57 -5.74
C THR A 11 -18.44 -31.85 -4.51
N ASP A 12 -17.14 -31.79 -4.68
CA ASP A 12 -16.19 -31.81 -3.59
C ASP A 12 -16.24 -30.49 -2.82
N GLY A 13 -16.02 -30.54 -1.52
CA GLY A 13 -16.08 -29.32 -0.73
C GLY A 13 -16.25 -29.57 0.78
N VAL A 14 -16.48 -28.50 1.50
CA VAL A 14 -16.72 -28.52 2.97
C VAL A 14 -18.20 -28.63 3.24
N VAL A 15 -18.57 -29.64 4.02
CA VAL A 15 -19.93 -29.86 4.48
C VAL A 15 -20.27 -28.87 5.59
N GLY A 16 -21.34 -28.15 5.44
CA GLY A 16 -21.86 -27.21 6.44
C GLY A 16 -22.54 -27.90 7.62
N THR A 17 -23.44 -27.18 8.27
CA THR A 17 -24.20 -27.71 9.41
C THR A 17 -25.20 -28.78 8.94
N LEU A 18 -25.38 -29.81 9.78
CA LEU A 18 -26.38 -30.85 9.60
C LEU A 18 -27.56 -30.59 10.56
N PRO A 19 -28.61 -29.90 10.11
CA PRO A 19 -29.75 -29.55 10.98
C PRO A 19 -30.59 -30.76 11.39
N TYR A 20 -30.53 -31.83 10.60
CA TYR A 20 -31.32 -33.04 10.88
C TYR A 20 -30.47 -34.11 11.59
N ARG A 21 -31.04 -34.69 12.65
CA ARG A 21 -30.42 -35.79 13.42
C ARG A 21 -30.89 -37.13 12.88
N VAL A 22 -30.15 -38.19 13.24
CA VAL A 22 -30.54 -39.56 12.91
C VAL A 22 -31.93 -39.85 13.50
N GLY A 23 -32.82 -40.40 12.66
CA GLY A 23 -34.24 -40.61 13.00
C GLY A 23 -35.19 -39.50 12.61
N ALA A 24 -34.70 -38.36 12.10
CA ALA A 24 -35.56 -37.32 11.57
C ALA A 24 -36.20 -37.77 10.25
N LEU A 25 -37.49 -37.45 10.06
CA LEU A 25 -38.16 -37.67 8.81
C LEU A 25 -37.74 -36.56 7.79
N VAL A 26 -37.23 -37.00 6.68
CA VAL A 26 -36.83 -36.11 5.57
C VAL A 26 -37.58 -36.44 4.30
N SER A 27 -38.00 -35.43 3.55
CA SER A 27 -38.72 -35.58 2.29
C SER A 27 -38.34 -34.48 1.30
N ALA A 28 -38.66 -34.64 0.02
CA ALA A 28 -38.39 -33.62 -1.00
C ALA A 28 -39.17 -32.29 -0.79
N SER A 29 -40.17 -32.29 0.10
CA SER A 29 -40.98 -31.11 0.40
C SER A 29 -40.45 -30.28 1.58
N ILE A 30 -39.31 -30.64 2.18
CA ILE A 30 -38.77 -29.92 3.31
C ILE A 30 -38.14 -28.61 2.81
N PRO A 31 -38.46 -27.44 3.41
CA PRO A 31 -37.99 -26.16 2.97
C PRO A 31 -36.48 -25.93 3.24
N GLN A 32 -35.90 -26.65 4.21
CA GLN A 32 -34.48 -26.56 4.54
C GLN A 32 -33.68 -27.71 3.89
N PRO A 33 -32.52 -27.44 3.29
CA PRO A 33 -31.64 -28.47 2.75
C PRO A 33 -31.11 -29.38 3.88
N LEU A 34 -30.75 -30.61 3.53
CA LEU A 34 -30.15 -31.56 4.47
C LEU A 34 -28.80 -31.05 4.99
N THR A 35 -28.02 -30.46 4.11
CA THR A 35 -26.78 -29.75 4.37
C THR A 35 -26.42 -28.92 3.14
N THR A 36 -25.48 -28.02 3.30
CA THR A 36 -24.85 -27.28 2.20
C THR A 36 -23.41 -27.75 2.04
N VAL A 37 -22.98 -27.96 0.81
CA VAL A 37 -21.58 -28.24 0.48
C VAL A 37 -21.03 -27.03 -0.25
N SER A 38 -19.95 -26.46 0.27
CA SER A 38 -19.31 -25.29 -0.31
C SER A 38 -17.92 -25.67 -0.81
N ASP A 39 -17.66 -25.39 -2.07
CA ASP A 39 -16.31 -25.43 -2.61
C ASP A 39 -15.60 -24.14 -2.21
N ASN A 40 -14.62 -24.26 -1.35
CA ASN A 40 -13.83 -23.15 -0.82
C ASN A 40 -12.40 -23.16 -1.37
N SER A 41 -12.13 -23.89 -2.44
CA SER A 41 -10.80 -23.96 -3.07
C SER A 41 -10.37 -22.62 -3.67
N GLU A 42 -11.34 -21.86 -4.15
CA GLU A 42 -11.18 -20.52 -4.68
C GLU A 42 -12.23 -19.58 -4.08
N MET A 43 -11.79 -18.43 -3.61
CA MET A 43 -12.66 -17.45 -2.96
C MET A 43 -12.77 -16.19 -3.77
N TYR A 44 -14.02 -15.75 -3.97
CA TYR A 44 -14.31 -14.51 -4.67
C TYR A 44 -14.46 -13.37 -3.69
N VAL A 45 -13.64 -12.34 -3.87
CA VAL A 45 -13.69 -11.12 -3.08
C VAL A 45 -14.29 -10.00 -3.93
N TYR A 46 -15.36 -9.41 -3.43
CA TYR A 46 -16.02 -8.27 -4.06
C TYR A 46 -15.55 -7.00 -3.36
N PHE A 47 -15.12 -6.04 -4.12
CA PHE A 47 -14.68 -4.74 -3.62
C PHE A 47 -15.09 -3.64 -4.59
N SER A 48 -15.13 -2.40 -4.11
CA SER A 48 -15.53 -1.25 -4.91
C SER A 48 -14.36 -0.29 -5.09
N MET A 49 -14.28 0.33 -6.27
CA MET A 49 -13.39 1.46 -6.51
C MET A 49 -14.19 2.62 -7.09
N THR A 50 -13.68 3.83 -6.91
CA THR A 50 -14.32 5.03 -7.45
C THR A 50 -14.20 5.08 -8.98
N GLU A 51 -15.17 5.74 -9.63
CA GLU A 51 -15.14 5.98 -11.07
C GLU A 51 -13.86 6.66 -11.52
N ASN A 52 -13.36 7.64 -10.74
CA ASN A 52 -12.12 8.35 -11.06
C ASN A 52 -10.91 7.42 -11.09
N GLN A 53 -10.82 6.47 -10.16
CA GLN A 53 -9.75 5.46 -10.15
C GLN A 53 -9.86 4.52 -11.36
N LEU A 54 -11.07 4.09 -11.71
CA LEU A 54 -11.29 3.25 -12.88
C LEU A 54 -10.92 3.99 -14.17
N LEU A 55 -11.28 5.27 -14.30
CA LEU A 55 -10.92 6.10 -15.45
C LEU A 55 -9.41 6.28 -15.57
N ALA A 56 -8.71 6.50 -14.44
CA ALA A 56 -7.25 6.60 -14.42
C ALA A 56 -6.60 5.29 -14.91
N LEU A 57 -7.06 4.14 -14.41
CA LEU A 57 -6.59 2.82 -14.85
C LEU A 57 -6.89 2.57 -16.33
N THR A 58 -8.09 2.90 -16.78
CA THR A 58 -8.49 2.70 -18.18
C THR A 58 -7.65 3.58 -19.12
N ARG A 59 -7.32 4.82 -18.72
CA ARG A 59 -6.43 5.69 -19.50
C ARG A 59 -5.00 5.15 -19.55
N GLN A 60 -4.54 4.52 -18.49
CA GLN A 60 -3.20 3.94 -18.43
C GLN A 60 -3.06 2.69 -19.29
N TYR A 61 -4.08 1.83 -19.34
CA TYR A 61 -4.03 0.52 -20.02
C TYR A 61 -4.80 0.48 -21.36
N GLY A 62 -5.56 1.53 -21.69
CA GLY A 62 -6.27 1.69 -22.98
C GLY A 62 -7.73 1.25 -22.95
N SER A 63 -8.06 0.07 -22.42
CA SER A 63 -9.43 -0.43 -22.33
C SER A 63 -9.66 -1.24 -21.05
N ILE A 64 -10.92 -1.43 -20.66
CA ILE A 64 -11.26 -2.26 -19.49
C ILE A 64 -10.75 -3.70 -19.67
N ALA A 65 -10.83 -4.27 -20.86
CA ALA A 65 -10.36 -5.61 -21.13
C ALA A 65 -8.83 -5.74 -21.05
N GLU A 66 -8.11 -4.72 -21.48
CA GLU A 66 -6.65 -4.63 -21.35
C GLU A 66 -6.23 -4.36 -19.91
N THR A 67 -6.99 -3.52 -19.20
CA THR A 67 -6.81 -3.28 -17.77
C THR A 67 -6.87 -4.59 -16.99
N LEU A 68 -7.90 -5.42 -17.21
CA LEU A 68 -8.04 -6.73 -16.54
C LEU A 68 -6.87 -7.68 -16.82
N LYS A 69 -6.34 -7.67 -18.05
CA LYS A 69 -5.20 -8.52 -18.44
C LYS A 69 -3.87 -8.03 -17.89
N SER A 70 -3.69 -6.72 -17.83
CA SER A 70 -2.42 -6.06 -17.47
C SER A 70 -2.36 -5.65 -16.00
N MET A 71 -3.49 -5.71 -15.30
CA MET A 71 -3.55 -5.39 -13.87
C MET A 71 -2.67 -6.36 -13.08
N PRO A 72 -1.77 -5.85 -12.23
CA PRO A 72 -0.97 -6.70 -11.35
C PRO A 72 -1.88 -7.46 -10.38
N GLY A 73 -1.38 -8.57 -9.85
CA GLY A 73 -2.08 -9.32 -8.82
C GLY A 73 -2.41 -8.45 -7.61
N VAL A 74 -3.57 -8.63 -7.05
CA VAL A 74 -4.05 -7.89 -5.87
C VAL A 74 -3.73 -8.67 -4.59
N GLN A 75 -3.44 -7.94 -3.52
CA GLN A 75 -3.22 -8.54 -2.20
C GLN A 75 -4.46 -8.34 -1.33
N LEU A 76 -4.73 -9.32 -0.47
CA LEU A 76 -5.82 -9.27 0.49
C LEU A 76 -5.24 -9.06 1.89
N GLN A 77 -5.64 -7.98 2.53
CA GLN A 77 -5.41 -7.77 3.96
C GLN A 77 -6.62 -8.27 4.73
N LEU A 78 -6.39 -9.21 5.63
CA LEU A 78 -7.42 -9.80 6.47
C LEU A 78 -7.87 -8.82 7.58
N SER A 79 -8.96 -9.14 8.24
CA SER A 79 -9.54 -8.31 9.31
C SER A 79 -8.62 -8.16 10.54
N ASP A 80 -7.67 -9.07 10.74
CA ASP A 80 -6.64 -9.01 11.79
C ASP A 80 -5.44 -8.10 11.43
N GLY A 81 -5.45 -7.50 10.21
CA GLY A 81 -4.38 -6.67 9.69
C GLY A 81 -3.25 -7.44 9.00
N SER A 82 -3.25 -8.77 9.04
CA SER A 82 -2.27 -9.59 8.32
C SER A 82 -2.55 -9.58 6.81
N THR A 83 -1.49 -9.73 6.02
CA THR A 83 -1.62 -9.89 4.57
C THR A 83 -1.74 -11.37 4.23
N TYR A 84 -2.70 -11.70 3.39
CA TYR A 84 -2.88 -13.06 2.89
C TYR A 84 -1.74 -13.45 1.95
N ASP A 85 -1.21 -14.65 2.12
CA ASP A 85 0.00 -15.12 1.41
C ASP A 85 -0.20 -15.32 -0.11
N GLN A 86 -1.45 -15.56 -0.54
CA GLN A 86 -1.77 -15.77 -1.94
C GLN A 86 -2.20 -14.47 -2.60
N THR A 87 -1.71 -14.26 -3.82
CA THR A 87 -2.09 -13.10 -4.64
C THR A 87 -3.36 -13.43 -5.42
N GLY A 88 -4.33 -12.53 -5.35
CA GLY A 88 -5.56 -12.63 -6.11
C GLY A 88 -5.46 -12.03 -7.50
N ARG A 89 -6.35 -12.42 -8.37
CA ARG A 89 -6.50 -11.88 -9.72
C ARG A 89 -7.85 -11.24 -9.88
N VAL A 90 -7.89 -10.01 -10.39
CA VAL A 90 -9.16 -9.37 -10.77
C VAL A 90 -9.69 -10.04 -12.03
N GLU A 91 -10.90 -10.58 -11.95
CA GLU A 91 -11.55 -11.32 -13.06
C GLU A 91 -12.59 -10.49 -13.78
N SER A 92 -13.29 -9.65 -13.04
CA SER A 92 -14.36 -8.85 -13.63
C SER A 92 -14.47 -7.48 -13.00
N ILE A 93 -14.88 -6.53 -13.84
CA ILE A 93 -15.24 -5.17 -13.47
C ILE A 93 -16.69 -4.99 -13.90
N SER A 94 -17.53 -4.49 -13.01
CA SER A 94 -18.94 -4.19 -13.35
C SER A 94 -18.98 -3.14 -14.46
N GLY A 95 -19.83 -3.37 -15.46
CA GLY A 95 -20.08 -2.37 -16.50
C GLY A 95 -21.05 -1.27 -16.06
N VAL A 96 -21.53 -1.29 -14.81
CA VAL A 96 -22.50 -0.35 -14.26
C VAL A 96 -21.90 0.33 -13.05
N ILE A 97 -22.01 1.67 -13.03
CA ILE A 97 -21.62 2.50 -11.90
C ILE A 97 -22.81 2.60 -10.96
N ASP A 98 -22.59 2.36 -9.67
CA ASP A 98 -23.58 2.64 -8.65
C ASP A 98 -23.69 4.16 -8.48
N THR A 99 -24.82 4.73 -8.92
CA THR A 99 -25.06 6.18 -8.92
C THR A 99 -25.18 6.77 -7.52
N SER A 100 -25.46 5.96 -6.50
CA SER A 100 -25.56 6.42 -5.11
C SER A 100 -24.19 6.65 -4.47
N THR A 101 -23.19 5.86 -4.87
CA THR A 101 -21.84 5.89 -4.29
C THR A 101 -20.78 6.39 -5.27
N GLY A 102 -21.09 6.49 -6.58
CA GLY A 102 -20.13 6.81 -7.63
C GLY A 102 -19.02 5.76 -7.75
N SER A 103 -19.34 4.50 -7.43
CA SER A 103 -18.37 3.42 -7.42
C SER A 103 -18.71 2.29 -8.37
N VAL A 104 -17.69 1.55 -8.76
CA VAL A 104 -17.77 0.37 -9.62
C VAL A 104 -17.38 -0.86 -8.80
N SER A 105 -18.15 -1.92 -8.92
CA SER A 105 -17.88 -3.18 -8.24
C SER A 105 -16.92 -4.05 -9.05
N LEU A 106 -15.92 -4.60 -8.38
CA LEU A 106 -14.93 -5.52 -8.94
C LEU A 106 -14.99 -6.86 -8.21
N ARG A 107 -14.63 -7.91 -8.93
CA ARG A 107 -14.46 -9.24 -8.36
C ARG A 107 -13.03 -9.73 -8.59
N ALA A 108 -12.39 -10.14 -7.52
CA ALA A 108 -11.10 -10.83 -7.57
C ALA A 108 -11.23 -12.27 -7.06
N ALA A 109 -10.54 -13.18 -7.71
CA ALA A 109 -10.43 -14.57 -7.29
C ALA A 109 -9.11 -14.78 -6.53
N PHE A 110 -9.19 -15.46 -5.40
CA PHE A 110 -8.06 -15.81 -4.54
C PHE A 110 -8.02 -17.33 -4.34
N PRO A 111 -6.90 -17.99 -4.65
CA PRO A 111 -6.70 -19.39 -4.30
C PRO A 111 -6.76 -19.57 -2.78
N ASN A 112 -7.43 -20.62 -2.30
CA ASN A 112 -7.58 -20.87 -0.87
C ASN A 112 -7.17 -22.30 -0.49
N PRO A 113 -5.91 -22.69 -0.74
CA PRO A 113 -5.45 -24.08 -0.55
C PRO A 113 -5.52 -24.52 0.92
N ASN A 114 -5.35 -23.61 1.85
CA ASN A 114 -5.35 -23.89 3.28
C ASN A 114 -6.74 -23.72 3.94
N GLY A 115 -7.76 -23.35 3.18
CA GLY A 115 -9.11 -23.12 3.72
C GLY A 115 -9.20 -21.96 4.72
N LEU A 116 -8.24 -21.02 4.74
CA LEU A 116 -8.21 -19.89 5.67
C LEU A 116 -9.33 -18.89 5.40
N LEU A 117 -9.63 -18.68 4.12
CA LEU A 117 -10.70 -17.76 3.72
C LEU A 117 -12.05 -18.46 3.81
N HIS A 118 -13.01 -17.76 4.38
CA HIS A 118 -14.38 -18.24 4.53
C HIS A 118 -15.37 -17.26 3.91
N SER A 119 -16.48 -17.80 3.40
CA SER A 119 -17.57 -16.98 2.87
C SER A 119 -18.18 -16.11 3.98
N GLY A 120 -18.41 -14.83 3.67
CA GLY A 120 -18.88 -13.83 4.65
C GLY A 120 -17.76 -13.12 5.42
N GLY A 121 -16.50 -13.48 5.18
CA GLY A 121 -15.36 -12.73 5.71
C GLY A 121 -15.25 -11.33 5.12
N ALA A 122 -14.62 -10.42 5.86
CA ALA A 122 -14.33 -9.06 5.41
C ALA A 122 -12.81 -8.80 5.43
N GLY A 123 -12.36 -7.92 4.56
CA GLY A 123 -10.95 -7.54 4.46
C GLY A 123 -10.76 -6.34 3.55
N ASN A 124 -9.53 -5.92 3.36
CA ASN A 124 -9.16 -4.83 2.48
C ASN A 124 -8.38 -5.36 1.29
N ILE A 125 -8.69 -4.89 0.09
CA ILE A 125 -7.91 -5.17 -1.11
C ILE A 125 -6.83 -4.10 -1.27
N ILE A 126 -5.59 -4.55 -1.41
CA ILE A 126 -4.44 -3.70 -1.73
C ILE A 126 -4.17 -3.87 -3.22
N LEU A 127 -4.39 -2.78 -3.96
CA LEU A 127 -4.08 -2.69 -5.39
C LEU A 127 -2.66 -2.11 -5.54
N PRO A 128 -1.69 -2.90 -5.99
CA PRO A 128 -0.37 -2.36 -6.27
C PRO A 128 -0.43 -1.46 -7.51
N SER A 129 0.08 -0.24 -7.38
CA SER A 129 0.23 0.68 -8.50
C SER A 129 1.69 0.68 -8.95
N ILE A 130 1.92 0.47 -10.25
CA ILE A 130 3.25 0.51 -10.83
C ILE A 130 3.42 1.85 -11.54
N TYR A 131 4.31 2.66 -11.03
CA TYR A 131 4.71 3.91 -11.66
C TYR A 131 6.01 3.67 -12.42
N LYS A 132 6.02 3.99 -13.73
CA LYS A 132 7.21 3.90 -14.57
C LYS A 132 7.85 5.29 -14.67
N ASP A 133 9.18 5.31 -14.79
CA ASP A 133 9.96 6.54 -15.04
C ASP A 133 9.70 7.64 -14.00
N CYS A 134 9.62 7.28 -12.72
CA CYS A 134 9.37 8.20 -11.63
C CYS A 134 10.41 8.03 -10.51
N ILE A 135 10.57 9.07 -9.71
CA ILE A 135 11.46 9.08 -8.55
C ILE A 135 10.60 9.14 -7.29
N ALA A 136 10.80 8.17 -6.38
CA ALA A 136 10.16 8.23 -5.07
C ALA A 136 10.93 9.21 -4.17
N VAL A 137 10.22 10.18 -3.58
CA VAL A 137 10.77 11.21 -2.71
C VAL A 137 10.07 11.11 -1.35
N PRO A 138 10.82 10.96 -0.24
CA PRO A 138 10.24 11.00 1.08
C PRO A 138 9.48 12.32 1.32
N GLN A 139 8.28 12.26 1.86
CA GLN A 139 7.48 13.45 2.14
C GLN A 139 8.22 14.41 3.10
N ALA A 140 9.02 13.88 4.03
CA ALA A 140 9.86 14.67 4.93
C ALA A 140 10.94 15.51 4.22
N ALA A 141 11.31 15.13 2.98
CA ALA A 141 12.27 15.85 2.15
C ALA A 141 11.63 16.96 1.32
N THR A 142 10.32 17.15 1.44
CA THR A 142 9.56 18.12 0.63
C THR A 142 8.99 19.24 1.50
N PHE A 143 8.73 20.39 0.90
CA PHE A 143 7.98 21.48 1.49
C PHE A 143 6.98 22.04 0.48
N GLU A 144 5.84 22.47 0.98
CA GLU A 144 4.78 23.04 0.16
C GLU A 144 4.82 24.57 0.24
N LEU A 145 4.78 25.21 -0.90
CA LEU A 145 4.67 26.66 -1.01
C LEU A 145 3.67 27.01 -2.13
N GLN A 146 2.58 27.70 -1.79
CA GLN A 146 1.54 28.12 -2.75
C GLN A 146 1.00 26.95 -3.60
N ASP A 147 0.55 25.89 -2.94
CA ASP A 147 0.04 24.64 -3.57
C ASP A 147 1.02 23.90 -4.48
N LYS A 148 2.29 24.27 -4.46
CA LYS A 148 3.37 23.58 -5.18
C LYS A 148 4.31 22.91 -4.22
N VAL A 149 4.81 21.75 -4.61
CA VAL A 149 5.76 20.96 -3.83
C VAL A 149 7.17 21.24 -4.32
N TYR A 150 8.06 21.48 -3.37
CA TYR A 150 9.47 21.77 -3.60
C TYR A 150 10.36 20.82 -2.82
N VAL A 151 11.57 20.62 -3.31
CA VAL A 151 12.68 19.96 -2.62
C VAL A 151 13.89 20.88 -2.64
N TYR A 152 14.80 20.71 -1.67
CA TYR A 152 16.12 21.31 -1.79
C TYR A 152 17.09 20.33 -2.42
N LYS A 153 17.61 20.69 -3.60
CA LYS A 153 18.75 20.02 -4.24
C LYS A 153 20.05 20.57 -3.69
N VAL A 154 21.03 19.73 -3.57
CA VAL A 154 22.40 20.16 -3.21
C VAL A 154 23.15 20.46 -4.49
N VAL A 155 23.39 21.74 -4.76
CA VAL A 155 24.17 22.23 -5.91
C VAL A 155 25.35 23.00 -5.35
N ASP A 156 26.57 22.61 -5.71
CA ASP A 156 27.83 23.22 -5.22
C ASP A 156 27.89 23.39 -3.68
N GLY A 157 27.38 22.40 -2.95
CA GLY A 157 27.33 22.41 -1.48
C GLY A 157 26.32 23.38 -0.87
N LYS A 158 25.41 23.92 -1.65
CA LYS A 158 24.34 24.84 -1.21
C LYS A 158 22.96 24.27 -1.50
N ALA A 159 21.98 24.69 -0.70
CA ALA A 159 20.58 24.37 -0.92
C ALA A 159 20.03 25.21 -2.10
N ALA A 160 19.52 24.56 -3.13
CA ALA A 160 18.79 25.18 -4.22
C ALA A 160 17.36 24.63 -4.23
N SER A 161 16.36 25.50 -4.16
CA SER A 161 14.95 25.08 -4.24
C SER A 161 14.60 24.63 -5.65
N ALA A 162 14.01 23.45 -5.78
CA ALA A 162 13.53 22.91 -7.05
C ALA A 162 12.07 22.53 -6.92
N MET A 163 11.24 23.05 -7.82
CA MET A 163 9.83 22.65 -7.91
C MET A 163 9.75 21.27 -8.51
N ILE A 164 8.94 20.42 -7.90
CA ILE A 164 8.67 19.06 -8.37
C ILE A 164 7.17 18.87 -8.62
N ASP A 165 6.85 18.17 -9.70
CA ASP A 165 5.48 17.72 -9.96
C ASP A 165 5.31 16.36 -9.30
N VAL A 166 4.41 16.30 -8.30
CA VAL A 166 4.25 15.10 -7.46
C VAL A 166 2.85 14.54 -7.54
N GLU A 167 2.79 13.22 -7.54
CA GLU A 167 1.58 12.47 -7.26
C GLU A 167 1.62 11.96 -5.82
N LYS A 168 0.58 12.33 -5.06
CA LYS A 168 0.44 11.91 -3.65
C LYS A 168 0.03 10.44 -3.60
N ILE A 169 0.90 9.60 -3.04
CA ILE A 169 0.58 8.19 -2.82
C ILE A 169 -0.20 8.05 -1.50
N SER A 170 -1.12 7.10 -1.48
CA SER A 170 -1.95 6.83 -0.30
C SER A 170 -1.19 6.30 0.94
N ASN A 171 0.11 5.95 0.83
CA ASN A 171 0.92 5.49 1.96
C ASN A 171 1.32 6.62 2.94
N GLY A 172 1.15 7.91 2.55
CA GLY A 172 1.44 9.08 3.38
C GLY A 172 2.91 9.26 3.78
N ARG A 173 3.83 8.52 3.17
CA ARG A 173 5.27 8.58 3.49
C ARG A 173 6.11 9.11 2.34
N GLU A 174 5.69 8.87 1.12
CA GLU A 174 6.43 9.16 -0.09
C GLU A 174 5.55 9.85 -1.11
N TYR A 175 6.16 10.69 -1.93
CA TYR A 175 5.58 11.25 -3.13
C TYR A 175 6.27 10.64 -4.36
N ILE A 176 5.52 10.47 -5.42
CA ILE A 176 6.07 10.14 -6.74
C ILE A 176 6.34 11.44 -7.49
N ALA A 177 7.61 11.77 -7.70
CA ALA A 177 8.00 12.87 -8.56
C ALA A 177 7.98 12.42 -10.03
N ARG A 178 7.10 13.03 -10.83
CA ARG A 178 7.00 12.81 -12.27
C ARG A 178 7.92 13.72 -13.07
N ALA A 179 8.20 14.91 -12.51
CA ALA A 179 9.07 15.89 -13.13
C ALA A 179 9.78 16.73 -12.06
N GLY A 180 10.89 17.40 -12.46
CA GLY A 180 11.64 18.31 -11.59
C GLY A 180 12.88 17.69 -10.94
N LEU A 181 13.02 16.35 -10.95
CA LEU A 181 14.20 15.62 -10.50
C LEU A 181 14.79 14.76 -11.60
N VAL A 182 16.10 14.58 -11.57
CA VAL A 182 16.82 13.69 -12.47
C VAL A 182 17.50 12.59 -11.60
N PRO A 183 17.56 11.34 -12.08
CA PRO A 183 18.31 10.30 -11.37
C PRO A 183 19.76 10.73 -11.12
N GLY A 184 20.18 10.70 -9.85
CA GLY A 184 21.50 11.18 -9.43
C GLY A 184 21.48 12.55 -8.72
N ASP A 185 20.36 13.27 -8.75
CA ASP A 185 20.22 14.50 -7.96
C ASP A 185 20.32 14.17 -6.45
N VAL A 186 21.12 14.95 -5.74
CA VAL A 186 21.21 14.86 -4.27
C VAL A 186 20.23 15.83 -3.66
N ILE A 187 19.29 15.31 -2.86
CA ILE A 187 18.28 16.10 -2.16
C ILE A 187 18.47 16.06 -0.64
N VAL A 188 17.98 17.09 0.03
CA VAL A 188 17.98 17.13 1.49
C VAL A 188 16.82 16.29 2.00
N ALA A 189 17.12 15.22 2.75
CA ALA A 189 16.13 14.29 3.26
C ALA A 189 15.46 14.74 4.57
N GLU A 190 16.18 15.47 5.42
CA GLU A 190 15.72 15.91 6.74
C GLU A 190 16.12 17.37 7.00
N GLY A 191 15.30 18.08 7.79
CA GLY A 191 15.58 19.47 8.18
C GLY A 191 15.18 20.53 7.17
N VAL A 192 14.36 20.17 6.18
CA VAL A 192 13.91 21.06 5.08
C VAL A 192 13.25 22.33 5.60
N GLY A 193 12.45 22.26 6.70
CA GLY A 193 11.79 23.43 7.28
C GLY A 193 12.71 24.48 7.92
N LEU A 194 13.95 24.16 8.16
CA LEU A 194 14.94 25.07 8.73
C LEU A 194 15.87 25.70 7.68
N LEU A 195 15.82 25.18 6.45
CA LEU A 195 16.70 25.61 5.37
C LEU A 195 16.10 26.79 4.58
N ARG A 196 16.99 27.62 4.08
CA ARG A 196 16.67 28.68 3.11
C ARG A 196 17.52 28.50 1.86
N GLU A 197 17.07 29.04 0.78
CA GLU A 197 17.82 29.03 -0.49
C GLU A 197 19.22 29.62 -0.29
N GLY A 198 20.22 28.93 -0.83
CA GLY A 198 21.63 29.32 -0.70
C GLY A 198 22.31 28.92 0.60
N THR A 199 21.62 28.26 1.55
CA THR A 199 22.24 27.79 2.79
C THR A 199 23.29 26.71 2.50
N PRO A 200 24.52 26.83 3.03
CA PRO A 200 25.54 25.80 2.86
C PRO A 200 25.11 24.51 3.57
N ILE A 201 25.21 23.40 2.86
CA ILE A 201 24.81 22.06 3.37
C ILE A 201 26.07 21.23 3.55
N VAL A 202 26.25 20.70 4.76
CA VAL A 202 27.27 19.71 5.07
C VAL A 202 26.59 18.36 5.28
N PRO A 203 26.94 17.31 4.51
CA PRO A 203 26.37 15.98 4.72
C PRO A 203 26.65 15.48 6.14
N LYS A 204 25.66 14.87 6.78
CA LYS A 204 25.74 14.39 8.18
C LYS A 204 26.95 13.48 8.47
N GLY A 205 27.45 12.76 7.46
CA GLY A 205 28.66 11.93 7.55
C GLY A 205 29.98 12.72 7.51
N GLN A 206 30.02 13.88 6.84
CA GLN A 206 31.21 14.72 6.77
C GLN A 206 31.33 15.69 7.96
N ALA A 207 30.22 16.10 8.57
CA ALA A 207 30.23 16.93 9.77
C ALA A 207 30.88 16.18 10.97
N ALA A 208 30.65 14.88 11.08
CA ALA A 208 31.30 14.06 12.11
C ALA A 208 32.82 13.91 11.89
N ALA A 209 33.27 13.85 10.62
CA ALA A 209 34.69 13.78 10.28
C ALA A 209 35.42 15.13 10.46
N ALA A 210 34.74 16.24 10.18
CA ALA A 210 35.26 17.59 10.38
C ALA A 210 35.37 17.98 11.87
N ALA A 211 34.42 17.53 12.69
CA ALA A 211 34.48 17.72 14.15
C ALA A 211 35.58 16.88 14.84
N ALA A 212 35.92 15.73 14.24
CA ALA A 212 37.02 14.87 14.72
C ALA A 212 38.43 15.36 14.28
N ALA A 213 38.48 16.28 13.31
CA ALA A 213 39.73 16.83 12.74
C ALA A 213 40.09 18.24 13.25
N ALA A 214 39.30 18.81 14.16
CA ALA A 214 39.66 20.08 14.80
C ALA A 214 40.80 19.83 15.81
N PRO A 215 42.00 20.49 15.70
CA PRO A 215 43.07 20.33 16.67
C PRO A 215 42.61 20.88 18.01
N ALA A 216 42.77 20.10 19.07
CA ALA A 216 42.63 20.54 20.43
C ALA A 216 43.62 21.70 20.67
N THR A 217 43.17 22.91 20.75
CA THR A 217 43.94 24.05 21.23
C THR A 217 44.15 23.85 22.71
N ASP A 218 45.41 23.62 23.02
CA ASP A 218 46.04 23.55 24.32
C ASP A 218 45.78 24.86 25.09
N GLU A 219 44.88 24.83 26.07
CA GLU A 219 44.71 25.90 27.05
C GLU A 219 45.25 25.43 28.40
N SER A 220 46.58 25.29 28.41
CA SER A 220 47.41 25.12 29.62
C SER A 220 48.36 26.27 29.70
N ALA A 221 47.97 27.40 30.24
CA ALA A 221 48.84 28.37 30.91
C ALA A 221 48.05 29.56 31.46
N ALA A 222 47.66 29.54 32.69
CA ALA A 222 47.66 30.73 33.60
C ALA A 222 46.84 30.47 34.87
N GLN A 223 47.40 29.66 35.77
CA GLN A 223 47.07 29.78 37.20
C GLN A 223 48.33 29.70 37.96
N THR A 224 48.94 30.84 38.19
CA THR A 224 49.91 31.05 39.35
C THR A 224 49.88 32.53 39.77
N GLN A 225 49.74 32.70 41.08
CA GLN A 225 49.80 33.94 41.85
C GLN A 225 48.54 34.81 41.86
N THR A 226 47.86 34.92 42.99
CA THR A 226 48.32 35.65 44.16
C THR A 226 47.58 35.23 45.44
N GLU A 227 48.31 34.62 46.35
CA GLU A 227 48.01 34.59 47.77
C GLU A 227 48.63 35.86 48.37
N LYS A 228 47.88 36.70 49.11
CA LYS A 228 48.24 37.39 50.34
C LYS A 228 47.43 38.66 50.57
N GLU A 229 47.04 38.77 51.84
CA GLU A 229 46.62 40.00 52.60
C GLU A 229 45.14 40.48 52.31
N GLU A 230 44.22 40.47 53.25
CA GLU A 230 44.19 40.79 54.71
C GLU A 230 42.97 40.14 55.34
#